data_78431ad6555c0b5882a9a2dfa2cf4164
#
_entry.id   78431ad6555c0b5882a9a2dfa2cf4164
#
_cell.length_a   1.000
_cell.length_b   1.000
_cell.length_c   1.000
_cell.angle_alpha   90.00
_cell.angle_beta   90.00
_cell.angle_gamma   90.00
#
_symmetry.space_group_name_H-M   'P 1'
#
loop_
_entity.id
_entity.type
_entity.pdbx_description
1 polymer ?
#
loop_
_entity_poly.entity_id
_entity_poly.type
_entity_poly.pdbx_seq_one_letter_code
_entity_poly.pdbx_strand_id
1 'polypeptide(L)'
;ARFEWFMWQRHESPEWLVCVLRHLTPELVFQSAVQEHANGALELSEVYQSVGAAPSAGLRFASAADGVRLLSEGEFDEWLELDRSAAAVHAASTARVALRVVVRDVAAAGVCLQSAGVDWAQTAQGLRIAPEDAGGAWLLLSAA
;
A
#
# COMPACT_ATOMS: atom_id res chain seq x y z
N ALA A 1 -6.96 2.34 24.45
CA ALA A 1 -5.56 2.53 24.06
C ALA A 1 -5.13 3.96 24.32
N ARG A 2 -3.84 4.17 24.59
CA ARG A 2 -3.25 5.50 24.81
C ARG A 2 -2.18 5.73 23.77
N PHE A 3 -2.10 6.97 23.26
CA PHE A 3 -1.17 7.37 22.20
C PHE A 3 -0.55 8.71 22.54
N GLU A 4 0.69 8.90 22.15
CA GLU A 4 1.31 10.20 21.90
C GLU A 4 1.41 10.35 20.39
N TRP A 5 1.10 11.55 19.91
CA TRP A 5 1.18 11.81 18.47
C TRP A 5 1.65 13.23 18.22
N PHE A 6 2.27 13.42 17.07
CA PHE A 6 2.59 14.73 16.58
C PHE A 6 2.35 14.76 15.06
N MET A 7 1.87 15.88 14.58
CA MET A 7 1.60 16.07 13.16
C MET A 7 2.66 16.97 12.54
N TRP A 8 3.25 16.53 11.43
CA TRP A 8 4.18 17.34 10.68
C TRP A 8 3.45 18.52 10.04
N GLN A 9 4.06 19.70 10.03
CA GLN A 9 3.39 20.89 9.50
C GLN A 9 3.25 20.82 7.99
N ARG A 10 2.05 21.11 7.50
CA ARG A 10 1.69 20.94 6.08
C ARG A 10 2.52 21.80 5.13
N HIS A 11 3.07 22.94 5.58
CA HIS A 11 3.95 23.77 4.76
C HIS A 11 5.34 23.15 4.53
N GLU A 12 5.75 22.19 5.38
CA GLU A 12 7.00 21.44 5.24
C GLU A 12 6.82 20.19 4.39
N SER A 13 5.57 19.71 4.25
CA SER A 13 5.20 18.57 3.42
C SER A 13 3.80 18.77 2.83
N PRO A 14 3.64 19.64 1.82
CA PRO A 14 2.32 20.04 1.31
C PRO A 14 1.57 18.89 0.65
N GLU A 15 2.27 17.88 0.17
CA GLU A 15 1.72 16.75 -0.57
C GLU A 15 1.24 15.61 0.35
N TRP A 16 1.64 15.65 1.63
CA TRP A 16 1.40 14.57 2.58
C TRP A 16 0.85 15.07 3.90
N LEU A 17 -0.08 14.33 4.44
CA LEU A 17 -0.42 14.44 5.86
C LEU A 17 0.43 13.41 6.62
N VAL A 18 1.49 13.88 7.28
CA VAL A 18 2.39 13.03 8.05
C VAL A 18 2.06 13.15 9.53
N CYS A 19 1.77 12.03 10.14
CA CYS A 19 1.56 11.91 11.58
C CYS A 19 2.52 10.86 12.14
N VAL A 20 3.27 11.23 13.16
CA VAL A 20 4.08 10.29 13.92
C VAL A 20 3.32 9.90 15.18
N LEU A 21 3.13 8.61 15.36
CA LEU A 21 2.34 8.03 16.44
C LEU A 21 3.21 7.11 17.30
N ARG A 22 3.16 7.32 18.62
CA ARG A 22 3.74 6.40 19.59
C ARG A 22 2.63 5.73 20.38
N HIS A 23 2.57 4.40 20.33
CA HIS A 23 1.68 3.62 21.17
C HIS A 23 2.23 3.54 22.60
N LEU A 24 1.46 3.99 23.58
CA LEU A 24 1.80 3.87 25.00
C LEU A 24 1.26 2.60 25.63
N THR A 25 0.26 1.99 25.00
CA THR A 25 -0.35 0.71 25.39
C THR A 25 -0.51 -0.17 24.15
N PRO A 26 0.61 -0.63 23.53
CA PRO A 26 0.57 -1.40 22.28
C PRO A 26 -0.18 -2.71 22.42
N GLU A 27 -0.17 -3.33 23.58
CA GLU A 27 -0.89 -4.57 23.90
C GLU A 27 -2.42 -4.46 23.79
N LEU A 28 -2.96 -3.24 23.86
CA LEU A 28 -4.40 -3.00 23.65
C LEU A 28 -4.78 -2.78 22.19
N VAL A 29 -3.79 -2.62 21.32
CA VAL A 29 -3.96 -2.41 19.88
C VAL A 29 -3.58 -3.66 19.11
N PHE A 30 -2.40 -4.22 19.40
CA PHE A 30 -1.83 -5.37 18.70
C PHE A 30 -2.21 -6.67 19.42
N GLN A 31 -3.48 -7.02 19.37
CA GLN A 31 -3.99 -8.26 19.96
C GLN A 31 -4.00 -9.37 18.90
N SER A 32 -3.56 -10.56 19.26
CA SER A 32 -3.49 -11.70 18.34
C SER A 32 -4.84 -12.01 17.66
N ALA A 33 -5.93 -11.85 18.39
CA ALA A 33 -7.28 -12.10 17.87
C ALA A 33 -7.71 -11.17 16.71
N VAL A 34 -7.06 -9.99 16.57
CA VAL A 34 -7.35 -9.05 15.47
C VAL A 34 -6.22 -9.01 14.42
N GLN A 35 -5.19 -9.85 14.59
CA GLN A 35 -4.08 -9.97 13.64
C GLN A 35 -4.23 -11.16 12.67
N GLU A 36 -5.24 -11.99 12.88
CA GLU A 36 -5.54 -13.10 11.98
C GLU A 36 -6.54 -12.67 10.92
N HIS A 37 -6.14 -12.78 9.65
CA HIS A 37 -6.95 -12.42 8.50
C HIS A 37 -7.26 -13.65 7.65
N ALA A 38 -8.51 -13.74 7.15
CA ALA A 38 -8.97 -14.86 6.35
C ALA A 38 -8.15 -15.07 5.05
N ASN A 39 -7.61 -14.00 4.49
CA ASN A 39 -6.72 -14.04 3.33
C ASN A 39 -5.25 -14.37 3.67
N GLY A 40 -4.95 -14.65 4.94
CA GLY A 40 -3.61 -14.99 5.42
C GLY A 40 -2.63 -13.82 5.46
N ALA A 41 -3.10 -12.56 5.46
CA ALA A 41 -2.25 -11.39 5.56
C ALA A 41 -1.42 -11.40 6.84
N LEU A 42 -0.11 -11.11 6.72
CA LEU A 42 0.87 -11.11 7.78
C LEU A 42 1.40 -9.71 8.08
N GLU A 43 1.67 -8.94 7.02
CA GLU A 43 2.40 -7.68 7.13
C GLU A 43 2.05 -6.75 5.96
N LEU A 44 1.92 -5.46 6.23
CA LEU A 44 2.04 -4.41 5.23
C LEU A 44 3.54 -4.09 5.08
N SER A 45 4.17 -4.65 4.06
CA SER A 45 5.63 -4.58 3.92
C SER A 45 6.10 -3.30 3.25
N GLU A 46 5.36 -2.80 2.27
CA GLU A 46 5.77 -1.63 1.49
C GLU A 46 4.55 -0.81 1.03
N VAL A 47 4.76 0.49 0.94
CA VAL A 47 3.84 1.45 0.31
C VAL A 47 4.54 2.07 -0.89
N TYR A 48 3.93 2.03 -2.04
CA TYR A 48 4.43 2.65 -3.27
C TYR A 48 3.56 3.83 -3.62
N GLN A 49 4.18 4.90 -4.03
CA GLN A 49 3.47 6.06 -4.55
C GLN A 49 4.07 6.50 -5.88
N SER A 50 3.22 6.69 -6.86
CA SER A 50 3.58 7.37 -8.10
C SER A 50 3.67 8.87 -7.88
N VAL A 51 4.76 9.47 -8.36
CA VAL A 51 5.00 10.91 -8.32
C VAL A 51 5.14 11.42 -9.75
N GLY A 52 4.29 12.39 -10.15
CA GLY A 52 4.25 12.89 -11.52
C GLY A 52 5.48 13.70 -11.94
N ALA A 53 6.05 14.48 -11.07
CA ALA A 53 7.33 15.17 -11.23
C ALA A 53 8.16 14.95 -9.98
N ALA A 54 9.49 15.11 -10.10
CA ALA A 54 10.41 14.88 -8.99
C ALA A 54 9.85 15.46 -7.68
N PRO A 55 9.85 14.67 -6.59
CA PRO A 55 9.26 15.12 -5.34
C PRO A 55 9.86 16.47 -4.95
N SER A 56 9.00 17.41 -4.62
CA SER A 56 9.41 18.68 -4.03
C SER A 56 10.34 18.40 -2.85
N ALA A 57 11.24 19.31 -2.54
CA ALA A 57 12.33 19.13 -1.57
C ALA A 57 11.88 18.87 -0.11
N GLY A 58 10.61 18.49 0.09
CA GLY A 58 10.01 18.08 1.35
C GLY A 58 10.51 16.75 1.89
N LEU A 59 9.72 16.11 2.70
CA LEU A 59 10.05 14.84 3.36
C LEU A 59 10.58 13.82 2.35
N ARG A 60 11.85 13.51 2.42
CA ARG A 60 12.43 12.39 1.70
C ARG A 60 12.23 11.15 2.58
N PHE A 61 11.28 10.32 2.25
CA PHE A 61 11.31 8.94 2.69
C PHE A 61 12.48 8.27 1.95
N ALA A 62 13.65 8.37 2.54
CA ALA A 62 14.90 8.27 1.81
C ALA A 62 15.45 6.86 1.70
N SER A 63 14.73 5.83 2.17
CA SER A 63 15.27 4.49 2.05
C SER A 63 14.19 3.42 1.95
N ALA A 64 14.53 2.35 1.25
CA ALA A 64 13.76 1.10 1.25
C ALA A 64 13.56 0.51 2.66
N ALA A 65 14.33 0.95 3.65
CA ALA A 65 14.20 0.57 5.04
C ALA A 65 12.95 1.16 5.72
N ASP A 66 12.39 2.24 5.15
CA ASP A 66 11.24 2.93 5.73
C ASP A 66 9.89 2.40 5.18
N GLY A 67 9.91 1.39 4.33
CA GLY A 67 8.71 0.78 3.76
C GLY A 67 7.92 1.66 2.79
N VAL A 68 8.41 2.86 2.45
CA VAL A 68 7.79 3.76 1.48
C VAL A 68 8.70 3.97 0.28
N ARG A 69 8.17 3.75 -0.92
CA ARG A 69 8.88 3.91 -2.20
C ARG A 69 8.17 4.91 -3.09
N LEU A 70 8.93 5.86 -3.61
CA LEU A 70 8.47 6.82 -4.61
C LEU A 70 8.93 6.36 -5.99
N LEU A 71 8.00 6.20 -6.91
CA LEU A 71 8.24 5.76 -8.28
C LEU A 71 7.75 6.83 -9.25
N SER A 72 8.39 6.93 -10.40
CA SER A 72 7.79 7.64 -11.53
C SER A 72 6.52 6.91 -12.00
N GLU A 73 5.66 7.57 -12.77
CA GLU A 73 4.44 6.94 -13.30
C GLU A 73 4.76 5.68 -14.11
N GLY A 74 5.79 5.74 -14.95
CA GLY A 74 6.20 4.58 -15.77
C GLY A 74 6.72 3.41 -14.93
N GLU A 75 7.56 3.68 -13.92
CA GLU A 75 8.05 2.65 -13.00
C GLU A 75 6.91 2.05 -12.17
N PHE A 76 5.93 2.85 -11.78
CA PHE A 76 4.76 2.38 -11.04
C PHE A 76 3.89 1.46 -11.91
N ASP A 77 3.66 1.81 -13.18
CA ASP A 77 2.90 1.00 -14.13
C ASP A 77 3.62 -0.31 -14.44
N GLU A 78 4.92 -0.26 -14.68
CA GLU A 78 5.76 -1.43 -14.92
C GLU A 78 5.78 -2.36 -13.70
N TRP A 79 5.93 -1.80 -12.51
CA TRP A 79 5.96 -2.58 -11.27
C TRP A 79 4.63 -3.30 -10.99
N LEU A 80 3.49 -2.65 -11.29
CA LEU A 80 2.16 -3.26 -11.18
C LEU A 80 1.76 -4.09 -12.40
N GLU A 81 2.59 -4.17 -13.44
CA GLU A 81 2.27 -4.83 -14.71
C GLU A 81 0.95 -4.33 -15.30
N LEU A 82 0.74 -3.00 -15.26
CA LEU A 82 -0.47 -2.39 -15.82
C LEU A 82 -0.38 -2.32 -17.34
N ASP A 83 -1.41 -2.78 -18.02
CA ASP A 83 -1.54 -2.49 -19.43
C ASP A 83 -1.91 -1.00 -19.65
N ARG A 84 -1.78 -0.53 -20.91
CA ARG A 84 -2.05 0.87 -21.25
C ARG A 84 -3.49 1.29 -20.97
N SER A 85 -4.44 0.38 -21.01
CA SER A 85 -5.86 0.68 -20.76
C SER A 85 -6.13 0.86 -19.28
N ALA A 86 -5.59 -0.03 -18.44
CA ALA A 86 -5.67 0.09 -16.99
C ALA A 86 -4.92 1.33 -16.49
N ALA A 87 -3.72 1.60 -17.01
CA ALA A 87 -2.98 2.80 -16.70
C ALA A 87 -3.75 4.09 -17.02
N ALA A 88 -4.43 4.15 -18.18
CA ALA A 88 -5.21 5.32 -18.61
C ALA A 88 -6.45 5.56 -17.74
N VAL A 89 -7.14 4.50 -17.32
CA VAL A 89 -8.31 4.61 -16.43
C VAL A 89 -7.92 5.23 -15.07
N HIS A 90 -6.74 4.89 -14.57
CA HIS A 90 -6.26 5.34 -13.26
C HIS A 90 -5.36 6.60 -13.32
N ALA A 91 -4.99 7.06 -14.52
CA ALA A 91 -4.15 8.26 -14.71
C ALA A 91 -4.83 9.56 -14.26
N ALA A 92 -6.16 9.58 -14.11
CA ALA A 92 -6.89 10.75 -13.65
C ALA A 92 -6.73 11.04 -12.14
N SER A 93 -6.15 10.12 -11.37
CA SER A 93 -5.85 10.34 -9.96
C SER A 93 -4.50 11.04 -9.82
N THR A 94 -4.48 12.16 -9.12
CA THR A 94 -3.26 12.95 -8.87
C THR A 94 -2.25 12.27 -7.94
N ALA A 95 -2.66 11.22 -7.25
CA ALA A 95 -1.78 10.40 -6.42
C ALA A 95 -2.18 8.92 -6.55
N ARG A 96 -1.31 8.16 -7.20
CA ARG A 96 -1.49 6.71 -7.34
C ARG A 96 -0.69 6.02 -6.25
N VAL A 97 -1.37 5.23 -5.43
CA VAL A 97 -0.78 4.51 -4.30
C VAL A 97 -0.97 3.01 -4.50
N ALA A 98 0.03 2.24 -4.15
CA ALA A 98 -0.06 0.79 -4.03
C ALA A 98 0.48 0.32 -2.68
N LEU A 99 -0.18 -0.69 -2.12
CA LEU A 99 0.18 -1.33 -0.86
C LEU A 99 0.63 -2.76 -1.15
N ARG A 100 1.82 -3.12 -0.68
CA ARG A 100 2.28 -4.52 -0.73
C ARG A 100 2.03 -5.18 0.61
N VAL A 101 1.20 -6.21 0.59
CA VAL A 101 0.89 -7.02 1.77
C VAL A 101 1.48 -8.41 1.58
N VAL A 102 2.29 -8.83 2.53
CA VAL A 102 2.80 -10.19 2.60
C VAL A 102 1.71 -11.09 3.14
N VAL A 103 1.46 -12.20 2.44
CA VAL A 103 0.51 -13.23 2.83
C VAL A 103 1.22 -14.55 3.07
N ARG A 104 0.63 -15.39 3.93
CA ARG A 104 1.17 -16.71 4.27
C ARG A 104 1.19 -17.65 3.06
N ASP A 105 0.15 -17.59 2.24
CA ASP A 105 -0.05 -18.42 1.05
C ASP A 105 -0.83 -17.62 -0.01
N VAL A 106 -0.17 -17.31 -1.12
CA VAL A 106 -0.75 -16.52 -2.22
C VAL A 106 -1.91 -17.27 -2.89
N ALA A 107 -1.81 -18.58 -3.04
CA ALA A 107 -2.88 -19.37 -3.65
C ALA A 107 -4.14 -19.40 -2.76
N ALA A 108 -3.97 -19.60 -1.46
CA ALA A 108 -5.06 -19.54 -0.49
C ALA A 108 -5.69 -18.13 -0.42
N ALA A 109 -4.87 -17.07 -0.51
CA ALA A 109 -5.36 -15.70 -0.59
C ALA A 109 -6.23 -15.49 -1.84
N GLY A 110 -5.80 -16.01 -3.00
CA GLY A 110 -6.60 -15.98 -4.23
C GLY A 110 -7.96 -16.66 -4.10
N VAL A 111 -8.01 -17.83 -3.47
CA VAL A 111 -9.27 -18.54 -3.18
C VAL A 111 -10.16 -17.70 -2.26
N CYS A 112 -9.59 -17.05 -1.25
CA CYS A 112 -10.33 -16.17 -0.34
C CYS A 112 -10.93 -14.97 -1.08
N LEU A 113 -10.15 -14.28 -1.94
CA LEU A 113 -10.62 -13.18 -2.78
C LEU A 113 -11.75 -13.60 -3.71
N GLN A 114 -11.57 -14.72 -4.41
CA GLN A 114 -12.59 -15.27 -5.30
C GLN A 114 -13.88 -15.58 -4.57
N SER A 115 -13.80 -16.17 -3.37
CA SER A 115 -14.96 -16.47 -2.54
C SER A 115 -15.69 -15.22 -2.06
N ALA A 116 -14.97 -14.11 -1.93
CA ALA A 116 -15.51 -12.80 -1.56
C ALA A 116 -16.02 -11.99 -2.76
N GLY A 117 -15.89 -12.51 -4.00
CA GLY A 117 -16.28 -11.81 -5.21
C GLY A 117 -15.37 -10.62 -5.56
N VAL A 118 -14.12 -10.65 -5.10
CA VAL A 118 -13.11 -9.62 -5.38
C VAL A 118 -12.33 -10.06 -6.61
N ASP A 119 -12.27 -9.21 -7.62
CA ASP A 119 -11.49 -9.44 -8.83
C ASP A 119 -9.99 -9.19 -8.59
N TRP A 120 -9.15 -10.01 -9.18
CA TRP A 120 -7.71 -9.88 -9.10
C TRP A 120 -7.01 -10.38 -10.36
N ALA A 121 -5.80 -9.91 -10.58
CA ALA A 121 -4.94 -10.35 -11.67
C ALA A 121 -3.66 -10.99 -11.11
N GLN A 122 -3.20 -12.07 -11.77
CA GLN A 122 -1.91 -12.67 -11.46
C GLN A 122 -0.79 -11.82 -12.06
N THR A 123 0.22 -11.53 -11.28
CA THR A 123 1.47 -10.87 -11.70
C THR A 123 2.68 -11.72 -11.34
N ALA A 124 3.86 -11.37 -11.83
CA ALA A 124 5.11 -12.03 -11.42
C ALA A 124 5.39 -11.87 -9.90
N GLN A 125 4.81 -10.85 -9.27
CA GLN A 125 5.04 -10.54 -7.86
C GLN A 125 3.94 -11.07 -6.92
N GLY A 126 2.79 -11.52 -7.44
CA GLY A 126 1.66 -12.00 -6.64
C GLY A 126 0.31 -11.66 -7.25
N LEU A 127 -0.68 -11.44 -6.39
CA LEU A 127 -2.04 -11.10 -6.79
C LEU A 127 -2.24 -9.58 -6.70
N ARG A 128 -2.60 -8.97 -7.81
CA ARG A 128 -2.90 -7.54 -7.90
C ARG A 128 -4.41 -7.32 -7.87
N ILE A 129 -4.87 -6.44 -7.00
CA ILE A 129 -6.26 -6.03 -6.84
C ILE A 129 -6.37 -4.55 -7.22
N ALA A 130 -7.39 -4.23 -8.01
CA ALA A 130 -7.61 -2.87 -8.49
C ALA A 130 -8.15 -1.94 -7.38
N PRO A 131 -7.96 -0.62 -7.50
CA PRO A 131 -8.36 0.35 -6.48
C PRO A 131 -9.85 0.31 -6.14
N GLU A 132 -10.71 -0.04 -7.07
CA GLU A 132 -12.15 -0.13 -6.90
C GLU A 132 -12.53 -1.15 -5.82
N ASP A 133 -11.79 -2.26 -5.77
CA ASP A 133 -12.01 -3.37 -4.84
C ASP A 133 -11.11 -3.27 -3.59
N ALA A 134 -10.16 -2.32 -3.58
CA ALA A 134 -9.15 -2.18 -2.54
C ALA A 134 -9.18 -0.82 -1.82
N GLY A 135 -10.34 -0.14 -1.81
CA GLY A 135 -10.51 1.10 -1.05
C GLY A 135 -9.78 2.32 -1.63
N GLY A 136 -9.50 2.32 -2.93
CA GLY A 136 -8.91 3.45 -3.65
C GLY A 136 -7.40 3.39 -3.86
N ALA A 137 -6.73 2.34 -3.39
CA ALA A 137 -5.31 2.08 -3.66
C ALA A 137 -5.14 0.72 -4.35
N TRP A 138 -4.12 0.56 -5.16
CA TRP A 138 -3.72 -0.77 -5.63
C TRP A 138 -3.28 -1.64 -4.47
N LEU A 139 -3.64 -2.91 -4.48
CA LEU A 139 -3.19 -3.85 -3.47
C LEU A 139 -2.46 -5.02 -4.16
N LEU A 140 -1.25 -5.32 -3.69
CA LEU A 140 -0.46 -6.45 -4.13
C LEU A 140 -0.30 -7.45 -2.98
N LEU A 141 -0.84 -8.64 -3.11
CA LEU A 141 -0.63 -9.74 -2.17
C LEU A 141 0.53 -10.60 -2.66
N SER A 142 1.62 -10.68 -1.91
CA SER A 142 2.83 -11.41 -2.28
C SER A 142 3.24 -12.41 -1.23
N ALA A 143 4.03 -13.40 -1.63
CA ALA A 143 4.74 -14.25 -0.66
C ALA A 143 5.81 -13.44 0.11
N ALA A 144 6.23 -13.99 1.24
CA ALA A 144 7.32 -13.47 2.07
C ALA A 144 8.66 -13.54 1.34
#